data_6ccd7f25777046995a3cfd8f606f3107
#
_entry.id   6ccd7f25777046995a3cfd8f606f3107
#
_cell.length_a   1.000
_cell.length_b   1.000
_cell.length_c   1.000
_cell.angle_alpha   90.00
_cell.angle_beta   90.00
_cell.angle_gamma   90.00
#
_symmetry.space_group_name_H-M   'P 1'
#
loop_
_entity.id
_entity.type
_entity.pdbx_description
1 polymer ?
#
loop_
_entity_poly.entity_id
_entity_poly.type
_entity_poly.pdbx_seq_one_letter_code
_entity_poly.pdbx_strand_id
1 'polypeptide(L)'
;LTNTLSANTMAEDVTTMLAGELEFDPPADDYIGVVNVVGTIQEQTQSSVLDTSSGYQHNTTMDYIDNLMDDSDNKGILLYVDSPGGAVYESEELHDKLIEYKETTGRPIWTYMAHYAASGGYMTSVTGDKIYANKNTVTGSIGVIMSGYNMSGLYEKLGIRYVSITSGVNKDSSKLTDEQVAIYQSQVDECYQEFVNIVADGRDMSADQVKALADGRTYTAKQAKANGLIDEIATYQDVMNQMASELGVDEFYTPSSEESILAAIFSKAEKLVPKSEAQILKETAEEKESGVLMYYAEQLQ
;
A
#
# COMPACT_ATOMS: atom_id res chain seq x y z
N LEU A 1 -34.99 -1.56 -34.07
CA LEU A 1 -35.05 -1.90 -32.62
C LEU A 1 -33.76 -2.52 -32.07
N THR A 2 -32.86 -3.02 -32.93
CA THR A 2 -31.58 -3.66 -32.54
C THR A 2 -30.40 -2.68 -32.34
N ASN A 3 -30.51 -1.44 -32.87
CA ASN A 3 -29.42 -0.45 -32.75
C ASN A 3 -29.45 0.38 -31.44
N THR A 4 -30.55 0.40 -30.70
CA THR A 4 -30.67 1.18 -29.46
C THR A 4 -30.14 0.40 -28.24
N LEU A 5 -30.22 -0.92 -28.25
CA LEU A 5 -29.64 -1.78 -27.19
C LEU A 5 -28.10 -1.76 -27.19
N SER A 6 -27.49 -1.74 -28.39
CA SER A 6 -26.03 -1.69 -28.53
C SER A 6 -25.43 -0.33 -28.08
N ALA A 7 -26.15 0.77 -28.24
CA ALA A 7 -25.67 2.10 -27.84
C ALA A 7 -25.75 2.33 -26.31
N ASN A 8 -26.76 1.76 -25.65
CA ASN A 8 -26.90 1.86 -24.21
C ASN A 8 -25.85 0.97 -23.48
N THR A 9 -25.60 -0.24 -23.97
CA THR A 9 -24.59 -1.13 -23.43
C THR A 9 -23.18 -0.49 -23.55
N MET A 10 -22.85 0.07 -24.74
CA MET A 10 -21.59 0.80 -24.91
C MET A 10 -21.47 2.06 -24.04
N ALA A 11 -22.59 2.74 -23.75
CA ALA A 11 -22.55 3.92 -22.88
C ALA A 11 -22.41 3.55 -21.40
N GLU A 12 -22.99 2.44 -20.96
CA GLU A 12 -22.79 1.86 -19.63
C GLU A 12 -21.37 1.34 -19.48
N ASP A 13 -20.85 0.60 -20.46
CA ASP A 13 -19.46 0.12 -20.48
C ASP A 13 -18.45 1.29 -20.42
N VAL A 14 -18.67 2.37 -21.16
CA VAL A 14 -17.82 3.57 -21.12
C VAL A 14 -17.95 4.32 -19.79
N THR A 15 -19.12 4.29 -19.14
CA THR A 15 -19.30 4.96 -17.83
C THR A 15 -18.62 4.17 -16.73
N THR A 16 -18.66 2.85 -16.76
CA THR A 16 -17.95 1.94 -15.85
C THR A 16 -16.44 2.03 -16.06
N MET A 17 -15.99 2.08 -17.33
CA MET A 17 -14.60 2.36 -17.70
C MET A 17 -14.07 3.71 -17.15
N LEU A 18 -14.90 4.74 -17.15
CA LEU A 18 -14.54 6.08 -16.64
C LEU A 18 -14.58 6.17 -15.11
N ALA A 19 -15.25 5.22 -14.44
CA ALA A 19 -15.34 5.14 -12.99
C ALA A 19 -14.12 4.44 -12.35
N GLY A 20 -13.28 3.77 -13.15
CA GLY A 20 -12.10 3.02 -12.63
C GLY A 20 -12.50 1.80 -11.80
N GLU A 21 -13.73 1.31 -11.94
CA GLU A 21 -14.19 0.10 -11.27
C GLU A 21 -13.50 -1.12 -11.88
N LEU A 22 -12.99 -2.00 -11.03
CA LEU A 22 -12.48 -3.30 -11.46
C LEU A 22 -13.64 -4.19 -11.89
N GLU A 23 -13.54 -4.76 -13.09
CA GLU A 23 -14.43 -5.83 -13.48
C GLU A 23 -14.05 -7.10 -12.70
N PHE A 24 -14.93 -7.55 -11.81
CA PHE A 24 -14.77 -8.80 -11.06
C PHE A 24 -15.46 -9.92 -11.86
N ASP A 25 -14.66 -10.65 -12.62
CA ASP A 25 -15.09 -11.80 -13.44
C ASP A 25 -14.15 -12.99 -13.14
N PRO A 26 -14.31 -13.64 -11.95
CA PRO A 26 -13.45 -14.73 -11.52
C PRO A 26 -13.73 -16.01 -12.32
N PRO A 27 -12.82 -17.01 -12.26
CA PRO A 27 -13.06 -18.34 -12.79
C PRO A 27 -14.35 -18.97 -12.23
N ALA A 28 -14.99 -19.83 -13.02
CA ALA A 28 -16.19 -20.56 -12.59
C ALA A 28 -15.89 -21.73 -11.62
N ASP A 29 -14.62 -22.11 -11.50
CA ASP A 29 -14.12 -23.15 -10.60
C ASP A 29 -13.39 -22.51 -9.41
N ASP A 30 -13.06 -23.30 -8.40
CA ASP A 30 -12.29 -22.88 -7.22
C ASP A 30 -10.99 -22.16 -7.60
N TYR A 31 -10.70 -21.01 -6.98
CA TYR A 31 -9.54 -20.19 -7.30
C TYR A 31 -8.91 -19.52 -6.07
N ILE A 32 -7.67 -19.07 -6.21
CA ILE A 32 -6.94 -18.25 -5.25
C ILE A 32 -6.91 -16.80 -5.76
N GLY A 33 -7.42 -15.85 -4.99
CA GLY A 33 -7.37 -14.44 -5.33
C GLY A 33 -5.96 -13.88 -5.11
N VAL A 34 -5.41 -13.17 -6.10
CA VAL A 34 -4.13 -12.46 -5.94
C VAL A 34 -4.39 -10.99 -5.66
N VAL A 35 -4.07 -10.55 -4.46
CA VAL A 35 -4.16 -9.14 -4.06
C VAL A 35 -2.79 -8.49 -4.20
N ASN A 36 -2.69 -7.47 -5.05
CA ASN A 36 -1.44 -6.76 -5.34
C ASN A 36 -1.35 -5.45 -4.54
N VAL A 37 -0.33 -5.35 -3.68
CA VAL A 37 0.04 -4.12 -2.96
C VAL A 37 1.36 -3.62 -3.54
N VAL A 38 1.26 -2.80 -4.59
CA VAL A 38 2.42 -2.33 -5.37
C VAL A 38 2.52 -0.81 -5.33
N GLY A 39 3.66 -0.30 -4.89
CA GLY A 39 3.91 1.14 -4.70
C GLY A 39 3.54 1.65 -3.32
N THR A 40 3.48 2.97 -3.17
CA THR A 40 3.17 3.64 -1.90
C THR A 40 1.72 3.42 -1.51
N ILE A 41 1.48 2.99 -0.27
CA ILE A 41 0.12 2.83 0.29
C ILE A 41 -0.38 4.21 0.70
N GLN A 42 -1.40 4.70 0.02
CA GLN A 42 -1.93 6.05 0.23
C GLN A 42 -3.37 6.16 -0.24
N GLU A 43 -4.04 7.24 0.15
CA GLU A 43 -5.38 7.56 -0.34
C GLU A 43 -5.42 7.52 -1.88
N GLN A 44 -6.45 6.88 -2.39
CA GLN A 44 -6.71 6.87 -3.83
C GLN A 44 -7.27 8.23 -4.25
N THR A 45 -6.40 9.08 -4.79
CA THR A 45 -6.88 10.30 -5.45
C THR A 45 -7.60 9.93 -6.74
N GLN A 46 -8.75 10.58 -7.01
CA GLN A 46 -9.43 10.38 -8.29
C GLN A 46 -8.46 10.74 -9.42
N SER A 47 -7.96 9.72 -10.10
CA SER A 47 -7.14 9.92 -11.27
C SER A 47 -7.98 10.62 -12.34
N SER A 48 -7.48 11.70 -12.90
CA SER A 48 -8.04 12.22 -14.17
C SER A 48 -7.87 11.14 -15.24
N VAL A 49 -8.74 11.08 -16.23
CA VAL A 49 -8.67 10.15 -17.39
C VAL A 49 -7.28 10.13 -18.09
N LEU A 50 -6.39 11.04 -17.70
CA LEU A 50 -5.02 11.18 -18.20
C LEU A 50 -3.95 10.74 -17.18
N ASP A 51 -4.33 10.35 -15.98
CA ASP A 51 -3.39 9.93 -14.94
C ASP A 51 -3.24 8.40 -14.98
N THR A 52 -2.24 7.94 -15.69
CA THR A 52 -1.86 6.52 -15.80
C THR A 52 -0.98 6.09 -14.63
N SER A 53 -1.25 6.55 -13.40
CA SER A 53 -0.47 6.16 -12.24
C SER A 53 -0.65 4.65 -11.99
N SER A 54 0.41 3.89 -12.26
CA SER A 54 0.49 2.43 -12.05
C SER A 54 0.72 2.06 -10.58
N GLY A 55 0.35 2.93 -9.64
CA GLY A 55 0.55 2.73 -8.20
C GLY A 55 -0.59 1.99 -7.52
N TYR A 56 -0.44 1.82 -6.21
CA TYR A 56 -1.46 1.22 -5.36
C TYR A 56 -2.79 2.00 -5.42
N GLN A 57 -3.89 1.26 -5.58
CA GLN A 57 -5.25 1.81 -5.67
C GLN A 57 -6.05 1.32 -4.46
N HIS A 58 -6.15 2.16 -3.42
CA HIS A 58 -6.67 1.75 -2.12
C HIS A 58 -8.11 1.25 -2.19
N ASN A 59 -9.04 2.10 -2.63
CA ASN A 59 -10.47 1.75 -2.68
C ASN A 59 -10.72 0.52 -3.56
N THR A 60 -10.07 0.48 -4.72
CA THR A 60 -10.13 -0.65 -5.65
C THR A 60 -9.64 -1.96 -5.00
N THR A 61 -8.58 -1.90 -4.20
CA THR A 61 -8.07 -3.07 -3.47
C THR A 61 -9.03 -3.51 -2.38
N MET A 62 -9.64 -2.56 -1.65
CA MET A 62 -10.63 -2.84 -0.62
C MET A 62 -11.87 -3.52 -1.21
N ASP A 63 -12.44 -2.96 -2.30
CA ASP A 63 -13.58 -3.53 -3.02
C ASP A 63 -13.28 -4.93 -3.57
N TYR A 64 -12.04 -5.14 -4.05
CA TYR A 64 -11.63 -6.45 -4.51
C TYR A 64 -11.59 -7.50 -3.38
N ILE A 65 -11.09 -7.13 -2.19
CA ILE A 65 -11.09 -8.03 -1.03
C ILE A 65 -12.53 -8.33 -0.59
N ASP A 66 -13.45 -7.35 -0.64
CA ASP A 66 -14.87 -7.57 -0.36
C ASP A 66 -15.49 -8.57 -1.35
N ASN A 67 -15.22 -8.42 -2.64
CA ASN A 67 -15.67 -9.37 -3.67
C ASN A 67 -15.12 -10.79 -3.43
N LEU A 68 -13.82 -10.91 -3.05
CA LEU A 68 -13.24 -12.22 -2.70
C LEU A 68 -13.88 -12.82 -1.45
N MET A 69 -14.29 -11.98 -0.49
CA MET A 69 -14.95 -12.41 0.75
C MET A 69 -16.34 -13.00 0.46
N ASP A 70 -17.09 -12.35 -0.42
CA ASP A 70 -18.45 -12.73 -0.80
C ASP A 70 -18.51 -13.94 -1.76
N ASP A 71 -17.42 -14.20 -2.50
CA ASP A 71 -17.38 -15.29 -3.47
C ASP A 71 -17.01 -16.63 -2.80
N SER A 72 -17.92 -17.61 -2.88
CA SER A 72 -17.74 -18.95 -2.30
C SER A 72 -16.67 -19.80 -2.99
N ASP A 73 -16.34 -19.50 -4.26
CA ASP A 73 -15.36 -20.24 -5.06
C ASP A 73 -13.94 -19.74 -4.82
N ASN A 74 -13.77 -18.58 -4.19
CA ASN A 74 -12.48 -18.16 -3.65
C ASN A 74 -12.06 -19.07 -2.50
N LYS A 75 -10.81 -19.58 -2.49
CA LYS A 75 -10.28 -20.50 -1.47
C LYS A 75 -9.14 -19.91 -0.63
N GLY A 76 -8.69 -18.72 -0.96
CA GLY A 76 -7.64 -18.02 -0.22
C GLY A 76 -7.13 -16.79 -0.96
N ILE A 77 -6.29 -16.04 -0.30
CA ILE A 77 -5.60 -14.87 -0.88
C ILE A 77 -4.10 -15.15 -0.94
N LEU A 78 -3.49 -14.92 -2.09
CA LEU A 78 -2.07 -14.72 -2.24
C LEU A 78 -1.80 -13.21 -2.29
N LEU A 79 -1.34 -12.65 -1.16
CA LEU A 79 -0.99 -11.24 -1.02
C LEU A 79 0.40 -11.00 -1.59
N TYR A 80 0.48 -10.32 -2.73
CA TYR A 80 1.74 -9.92 -3.35
C TYR A 80 2.09 -8.49 -2.92
N VAL A 81 3.22 -8.32 -2.22
CA VAL A 81 3.64 -7.03 -1.68
C VAL A 81 4.94 -6.57 -2.32
N ASP A 82 4.90 -5.40 -2.96
CA ASP A 82 6.06 -4.67 -3.47
C ASP A 82 5.91 -3.19 -3.13
N SER A 83 6.01 -2.88 -1.83
CA SER A 83 5.67 -1.58 -1.27
C SER A 83 6.67 -1.11 -0.21
N PRO A 84 7.11 0.16 -0.26
CA PRO A 84 7.90 0.78 0.80
C PRO A 84 7.06 1.14 2.04
N GLY A 85 5.75 0.94 2.00
CA GLY A 85 4.78 1.42 2.96
C GLY A 85 4.06 2.67 2.50
N GLY A 86 3.55 3.45 3.44
CA GLY A 86 2.79 4.66 3.10
C GLY A 86 2.09 5.30 4.28
N ALA A 87 0.92 5.87 4.05
CA ALA A 87 0.12 6.52 5.08
C ALA A 87 -0.39 5.52 6.12
N VAL A 88 -0.44 5.97 7.37
CA VAL A 88 -0.87 5.16 8.53
C VAL A 88 -2.29 4.65 8.31
N TYR A 89 -3.21 5.54 7.97
CA TYR A 89 -4.62 5.22 7.83
C TYR A 89 -4.86 4.09 6.83
N GLU A 90 -4.38 4.24 5.60
CA GLU A 90 -4.60 3.25 4.54
C GLU A 90 -3.85 1.93 4.79
N SER A 91 -2.72 1.99 5.48
CA SER A 91 -1.97 0.77 5.85
C SER A 91 -2.71 -0.04 6.91
N GLU A 92 -3.29 0.61 7.92
CA GLU A 92 -4.10 -0.03 8.95
C GLU A 92 -5.45 -0.51 8.39
N GLU A 93 -6.12 0.30 7.57
CA GLU A 93 -7.39 -0.07 6.94
C GLU A 93 -7.24 -1.32 6.06
N LEU A 94 -6.14 -1.41 5.28
CA LEU A 94 -5.86 -2.61 4.49
C LEU A 94 -5.52 -3.82 5.38
N HIS A 95 -4.74 -3.62 6.45
CA HIS A 95 -4.47 -4.69 7.42
C HIS A 95 -5.77 -5.23 8.01
N ASP A 96 -6.64 -4.35 8.50
CA ASP A 96 -7.90 -4.73 9.14
C ASP A 96 -8.85 -5.43 8.16
N LYS A 97 -8.91 -4.98 6.91
CA LYS A 97 -9.69 -5.62 5.84
C LYS A 97 -9.20 -7.05 5.56
N LEU A 98 -7.90 -7.29 5.55
CA LEU A 98 -7.33 -8.62 5.37
C LEU A 98 -7.61 -9.53 6.59
N ILE A 99 -7.59 -8.98 7.79
CA ILE A 99 -7.99 -9.71 9.01
C ILE A 99 -9.49 -10.04 8.96
N GLU A 100 -10.35 -9.06 8.58
CA GLU A 100 -11.79 -9.28 8.39
C GLU A 100 -12.06 -10.43 7.40
N TYR A 101 -11.32 -10.47 6.27
CA TYR A 101 -11.41 -11.56 5.31
C TYR A 101 -11.14 -12.94 5.97
N LYS A 102 -10.07 -13.04 6.76
CA LYS A 102 -9.72 -14.30 7.46
C LYS A 102 -10.78 -14.71 8.48
N GLU A 103 -11.23 -13.75 9.29
CA GLU A 103 -12.20 -14.02 10.35
C GLU A 103 -13.59 -14.40 9.81
N THR A 104 -14.01 -13.72 8.73
CA THR A 104 -15.33 -13.93 8.12
C THR A 104 -15.38 -15.23 7.31
N THR A 105 -14.32 -15.52 6.56
CA THR A 105 -14.32 -16.64 5.61
C THR A 105 -13.66 -17.91 6.16
N GLY A 106 -12.75 -17.77 7.11
CA GLY A 106 -11.87 -18.86 7.59
C GLY A 106 -10.84 -19.32 6.56
N ARG A 107 -10.67 -18.57 5.45
CA ARG A 107 -9.75 -18.92 4.36
C ARG A 107 -8.35 -18.33 4.61
N PRO A 108 -7.28 -19.03 4.18
CA PRO A 108 -5.92 -18.58 4.44
C PRO A 108 -5.50 -17.40 3.57
N ILE A 109 -4.61 -16.58 4.13
CA ILE A 109 -3.82 -15.59 3.39
C ILE A 109 -2.36 -16.05 3.42
N TRP A 110 -1.72 -16.14 2.25
CA TRP A 110 -0.28 -16.28 2.16
C TRP A 110 0.31 -14.99 1.60
N THR A 111 1.40 -14.53 2.19
CA THR A 111 2.09 -13.32 1.74
C THR A 111 3.36 -13.67 1.00
N TYR A 112 3.56 -13.04 -0.16
CA TYR A 112 4.82 -13.01 -0.88
C TYR A 112 5.36 -11.59 -0.97
N MET A 113 6.55 -11.37 -0.41
CA MET A 113 7.28 -10.11 -0.46
C MET A 113 8.23 -10.09 -1.66
N ALA A 114 8.04 -9.12 -2.57
CA ALA A 114 8.84 -8.97 -3.79
C ALA A 114 10.11 -8.13 -3.54
N HIS A 115 10.27 -6.95 -4.17
CA HIS A 115 11.46 -6.12 -3.98
C HIS A 115 11.46 -5.48 -2.58
N TYR A 116 10.33 -4.89 -2.20
CA TYR A 116 10.12 -4.23 -0.91
C TYR A 116 8.84 -4.72 -0.26
N ALA A 117 8.89 -4.93 1.04
CA ALA A 117 7.70 -5.07 1.89
C ALA A 117 8.06 -4.44 3.24
N ALA A 118 8.09 -3.11 3.29
CA ALA A 118 8.64 -2.37 4.40
C ALA A 118 7.60 -1.42 5.00
N SER A 119 7.72 -1.12 6.29
CA SER A 119 6.84 -0.20 7.01
C SER A 119 5.36 -0.60 6.86
N GLY A 120 4.46 0.25 6.34
CA GLY A 120 3.07 -0.14 6.04
C GLY A 120 2.94 -1.39 5.15
N GLY A 121 3.88 -1.61 4.22
CA GLY A 121 3.95 -2.85 3.43
C GLY A 121 4.28 -4.08 4.27
N TYR A 122 5.09 -3.95 5.33
CA TYR A 122 5.31 -5.03 6.29
C TYR A 122 4.09 -5.24 7.18
N MET A 123 3.43 -4.16 7.63
CA MET A 123 2.20 -4.23 8.41
C MET A 123 1.12 -5.05 7.70
N THR A 124 0.88 -4.80 6.42
CA THR A 124 -0.07 -5.59 5.64
C THR A 124 0.39 -7.04 5.43
N SER A 125 1.70 -7.24 5.32
CA SER A 125 2.30 -8.57 5.12
C SER A 125 2.11 -9.51 6.32
N VAL A 126 2.06 -9.01 7.55
CA VAL A 126 1.91 -9.84 8.76
C VAL A 126 0.52 -10.42 8.94
N THR A 127 -0.44 -10.08 8.09
CA THR A 127 -1.75 -10.73 8.02
C THR A 127 -1.67 -12.16 7.46
N GLY A 128 -0.58 -12.49 6.74
CA GLY A 128 -0.39 -13.81 6.13
C GLY A 128 -0.15 -14.91 7.15
N ASP A 129 -0.83 -16.07 6.98
CA ASP A 129 -0.60 -17.29 7.76
C ASP A 129 0.78 -17.90 7.45
N LYS A 130 1.29 -17.63 6.24
CA LYS A 130 2.65 -17.92 5.81
C LYS A 130 3.22 -16.73 5.07
N ILE A 131 4.41 -16.30 5.46
CA ILE A 131 5.07 -15.12 4.93
C ILE A 131 6.36 -15.52 4.24
N TYR A 132 6.39 -15.34 2.93
CA TYR A 132 7.53 -15.64 2.09
C TYR A 132 8.17 -14.36 1.55
N ALA A 133 9.48 -14.40 1.36
CA ALA A 133 10.20 -13.30 0.71
C ALA A 133 11.13 -13.82 -0.40
N ASN A 134 11.35 -13.01 -1.42
CA ASN A 134 12.44 -13.25 -2.35
C ASN A 134 13.79 -13.11 -1.61
N LYS A 135 14.82 -13.82 -2.04
CA LYS A 135 16.16 -13.75 -1.43
C LYS A 135 16.76 -12.33 -1.39
N ASN A 136 16.29 -11.45 -2.28
CA ASN A 136 16.77 -10.07 -2.42
C ASN A 136 15.77 -9.05 -1.84
N THR A 137 14.68 -9.48 -1.23
CA THR A 137 13.69 -8.60 -0.59
C THR A 137 14.34 -7.78 0.52
N VAL A 138 13.92 -6.53 0.59
CA VAL A 138 14.16 -5.64 1.73
C VAL A 138 12.84 -5.44 2.47
N THR A 139 12.83 -5.70 3.79
CA THR A 139 11.62 -5.65 4.62
C THR A 139 11.89 -5.00 5.98
N GLY A 140 10.93 -5.06 6.91
CA GLY A 140 11.04 -4.42 8.21
C GLY A 140 10.64 -2.95 8.15
N SER A 141 11.53 -2.03 8.52
CA SER A 141 11.20 -0.61 8.72
C SER A 141 9.95 -0.42 9.61
N ILE A 142 9.90 -1.23 10.69
CA ILE A 142 8.82 -1.16 11.68
C ILE A 142 9.02 0.13 12.46
N GLY A 143 8.18 1.11 12.19
CA GLY A 143 8.29 2.45 12.77
C GLY A 143 7.34 3.44 12.10
N VAL A 144 7.22 4.63 12.71
CA VAL A 144 6.36 5.71 12.26
C VAL A 144 7.17 6.98 12.13
N ILE A 145 6.96 7.73 11.08
CA ILE A 145 7.62 9.02 10.84
C ILE A 145 6.60 10.10 10.54
N MET A 146 6.85 11.30 11.08
CA MET A 146 6.24 12.55 10.64
C MET A 146 7.39 13.48 10.27
N SER A 147 7.52 13.84 9.01
CA SER A 147 8.60 14.67 8.52
C SER A 147 8.10 15.94 7.81
N GLY A 148 8.92 16.97 7.76
CA GLY A 148 8.62 18.22 7.06
C GLY A 148 9.79 19.16 7.06
N TYR A 149 9.77 20.14 6.14
CA TYR A 149 10.84 21.14 6.00
C TYR A 149 10.52 22.40 6.80
N ASN A 150 11.44 22.86 7.64
CA ASN A 150 11.39 24.20 8.20
C ASN A 150 12.04 25.20 7.23
N MET A 151 11.21 25.89 6.46
CA MET A 151 11.65 26.86 5.43
C MET A 151 11.82 28.28 5.96
N SER A 152 11.59 28.56 7.24
CA SER A 152 11.58 29.91 7.82
C SER A 152 12.89 30.68 7.57
N GLY A 153 14.04 30.02 7.73
CA GLY A 153 15.34 30.66 7.46
C GLY A 153 15.59 30.97 5.98
N LEU A 154 15.01 30.20 5.06
CA LEU A 154 15.07 30.49 3.62
C LEU A 154 14.17 31.68 3.27
N TYR A 155 12.94 31.70 3.78
CA TYR A 155 12.02 32.84 3.57
C TYR A 155 12.58 34.14 4.07
N GLU A 156 13.22 34.15 5.25
CA GLU A 156 13.90 35.33 5.78
C GLU A 156 15.00 35.85 4.83
N LYS A 157 15.85 34.94 4.31
CA LYS A 157 16.91 35.29 3.34
C LYS A 157 16.37 35.88 2.03
N LEU A 158 15.19 35.43 1.60
CA LEU A 158 14.53 35.89 0.37
C LEU A 158 13.65 37.11 0.61
N GLY A 159 13.54 37.63 1.86
CA GLY A 159 12.67 38.76 2.20
C GLY A 159 11.17 38.38 2.14
N ILE A 160 10.83 37.08 2.17
CA ILE A 160 9.46 36.60 2.17
C ILE A 160 8.96 36.58 3.61
N ARG A 161 7.86 37.28 3.86
CA ARG A 161 7.21 37.31 5.17
C ARG A 161 6.03 36.33 5.20
N TYR A 162 6.16 35.25 5.94
CA TYR A 162 5.03 34.38 6.27
C TYR A 162 4.16 35.05 7.35
N VAL A 163 2.86 35.13 7.12
CA VAL A 163 1.89 35.70 8.06
C VAL A 163 0.78 34.67 8.30
N SER A 164 0.62 34.27 9.54
CA SER A 164 -0.42 33.33 9.98
C SER A 164 -1.28 34.00 11.07
N ILE A 165 -2.59 33.89 10.94
CA ILE A 165 -3.58 34.33 11.94
C ILE A 165 -4.37 33.11 12.34
N THR A 166 -4.20 32.65 13.57
CA THR A 166 -4.73 31.38 14.05
C THR A 166 -5.61 31.55 15.28
N SER A 167 -6.55 30.62 15.45
CA SER A 167 -7.42 30.58 16.65
C SER A 167 -6.74 29.97 17.89
N GLY A 168 -5.58 29.30 17.71
CA GLY A 168 -4.86 28.64 18.80
C GLY A 168 -3.39 28.47 18.49
N VAL A 169 -2.56 28.40 19.52
CA VAL A 169 -1.07 28.39 19.41
C VAL A 169 -0.52 27.20 18.65
N ASN A 170 -1.24 26.07 18.65
CA ASN A 170 -0.80 24.85 17.98
C ASN A 170 -1.41 24.66 16.57
N LYS A 171 -2.12 25.68 16.05
CA LYS A 171 -2.75 25.60 14.72
C LYS A 171 -1.75 25.85 13.58
N ASP A 172 -0.65 26.53 13.86
CA ASP A 172 0.41 26.82 12.93
C ASP A 172 1.69 26.09 13.35
N SER A 173 2.07 25.08 12.59
CA SER A 173 3.27 24.26 12.80
C SER A 173 4.47 24.69 11.92
N SER A 174 4.37 25.81 11.20
CA SER A 174 5.42 26.26 10.26
C SER A 174 6.79 26.47 10.93
N LYS A 175 6.86 26.63 12.23
CA LYS A 175 8.10 26.84 13.01
C LYS A 175 8.39 25.77 14.05
N LEU A 176 7.49 24.80 14.24
CA LEU A 176 7.56 23.73 15.24
C LEU A 176 8.25 24.14 16.54
N THR A 177 7.46 24.50 17.53
CA THR A 177 7.97 24.75 18.90
C THR A 177 8.25 23.41 19.59
N ASP A 178 9.07 23.40 20.65
CA ASP A 178 9.34 22.19 21.45
C ASP A 178 8.05 21.57 21.99
N GLU A 179 7.05 22.40 22.35
CA GLU A 179 5.72 21.93 22.76
C GLU A 179 4.98 21.22 21.62
N GLN A 180 5.01 21.78 20.41
CA GLN A 180 4.39 21.16 19.24
C GLN A 180 5.11 19.86 18.85
N VAL A 181 6.43 19.84 18.92
CA VAL A 181 7.21 18.61 18.72
C VAL A 181 6.79 17.53 19.72
N ALA A 182 6.62 17.86 21.00
CA ALA A 182 6.17 16.90 22.01
C ALA A 182 4.74 16.39 21.74
N ILE A 183 3.83 17.26 21.25
CA ILE A 183 2.48 16.85 20.84
C ILE A 183 2.54 15.85 19.67
N TYR A 184 3.27 16.16 18.61
CA TYR A 184 3.41 15.27 17.46
C TYR A 184 4.16 13.98 17.82
N GLN A 185 5.18 14.05 18.70
CA GLN A 185 5.87 12.86 19.17
C GLN A 185 4.90 11.89 19.88
N SER A 186 3.98 12.40 20.69
CA SER A 186 3.00 11.54 21.36
C SER A 186 2.07 10.82 20.34
N GLN A 187 1.73 11.45 19.23
CA GLN A 187 0.93 10.83 18.17
C GLN A 187 1.75 9.75 17.43
N VAL A 188 3.01 10.05 17.12
CA VAL A 188 3.95 9.07 16.54
C VAL A 188 4.12 7.86 17.46
N ASP A 189 4.28 8.08 18.76
CA ASP A 189 4.45 7.00 19.75
C ASP A 189 3.20 6.12 19.87
N GLU A 190 1.99 6.69 19.75
CA GLU A 190 0.72 5.96 19.75
C GLU A 190 0.63 5.04 18.52
N CYS A 191 0.80 5.58 17.32
CA CYS A 191 0.81 4.78 16.08
C CYS A 191 1.95 3.74 16.07
N TYR A 192 3.12 4.08 16.62
CA TYR A 192 4.22 3.12 16.76
C TYR A 192 3.86 1.94 17.67
N GLN A 193 3.20 2.21 18.80
CA GLN A 193 2.77 1.14 19.69
C GLN A 193 1.74 0.23 19.02
N GLU A 194 0.84 0.78 18.19
CA GLU A 194 -0.12 -0.01 17.42
C GLU A 194 0.59 -0.89 16.40
N PHE A 195 1.55 -0.35 15.66
CA PHE A 195 2.35 -1.15 14.75
C PHE A 195 3.08 -2.30 15.46
N VAL A 196 3.64 -2.03 16.64
CA VAL A 196 4.30 -3.08 17.47
C VAL A 196 3.30 -4.18 17.85
N ASN A 197 2.06 -3.81 18.23
CA ASN A 197 1.02 -4.77 18.59
C ASN A 197 0.63 -5.64 17.38
N ILE A 198 0.38 -5.03 16.24
CA ILE A 198 0.05 -5.72 14.97
C ILE A 198 1.13 -6.76 14.62
N VAL A 199 2.40 -6.37 14.70
CA VAL A 199 3.50 -7.30 14.42
C VAL A 199 3.60 -8.39 15.50
N ALA A 200 3.40 -8.05 16.77
CA ALA A 200 3.41 -9.01 17.87
C ALA A 200 2.35 -10.11 17.66
N ASP A 201 1.15 -9.71 17.32
CA ASP A 201 0.03 -10.61 17.08
C ASP A 201 0.25 -11.44 15.80
N GLY A 202 0.64 -10.80 14.68
CA GLY A 202 0.84 -11.49 13.40
C GLY A 202 2.07 -12.41 13.36
N ARG A 203 3.03 -12.24 14.28
CA ARG A 203 4.25 -13.07 14.37
C ARG A 203 4.36 -13.94 15.62
N ASP A 204 3.34 -13.95 16.46
CA ASP A 204 3.33 -14.65 17.76
C ASP A 204 4.57 -14.29 18.61
N MET A 205 4.87 -12.98 18.68
CA MET A 205 5.99 -12.41 19.42
C MET A 205 5.49 -11.56 20.59
N SER A 206 6.31 -11.44 21.65
CA SER A 206 6.02 -10.42 22.65
C SER A 206 6.33 -9.00 22.11
N ALA A 207 5.62 -8.00 22.61
CA ALA A 207 5.87 -6.61 22.24
C ALA A 207 7.34 -6.18 22.47
N ASP A 208 7.99 -6.72 23.52
CA ASP A 208 9.41 -6.43 23.80
C ASP A 208 10.35 -7.04 22.76
N GLN A 209 10.03 -8.24 22.24
CA GLN A 209 10.78 -8.85 21.14
C GLN A 209 10.63 -8.03 19.86
N VAL A 210 9.40 -7.59 19.55
CA VAL A 210 9.17 -6.73 18.39
C VAL A 210 9.89 -5.40 18.54
N LYS A 211 9.81 -4.72 19.71
CA LYS A 211 10.49 -3.44 19.96
C LYS A 211 12.00 -3.53 19.78
N ALA A 212 12.62 -4.67 20.08
CA ALA A 212 14.05 -4.89 19.84
C ALA A 212 14.42 -4.89 18.34
N LEU A 213 13.43 -5.10 17.45
CA LEU A 213 13.59 -5.14 16.00
C LEU A 213 12.99 -3.90 15.31
N ALA A 214 12.21 -3.10 16.03
CA ALA A 214 11.33 -2.05 15.52
C ALA A 214 11.90 -0.64 15.78
N ASP A 215 13.14 -0.40 15.40
CA ASP A 215 13.76 0.93 15.47
C ASP A 215 13.75 1.67 14.11
N GLY A 216 12.92 1.23 13.18
CA GLY A 216 12.79 1.80 11.84
C GLY A 216 13.81 1.26 10.82
N ARG A 217 14.72 0.36 11.23
CA ARG A 217 15.69 -0.23 10.30
C ARG A 217 15.04 -1.25 9.35
N THR A 218 15.63 -1.38 8.17
CA THR A 218 15.28 -2.45 7.24
C THR A 218 16.13 -3.70 7.46
N TYR A 219 15.63 -4.82 6.96
CA TYR A 219 16.27 -6.14 7.00
C TYR A 219 16.30 -6.75 5.61
N THR A 220 17.37 -7.48 5.29
CA THR A 220 17.36 -8.42 4.17
C THR A 220 16.44 -9.60 4.49
N ALA A 221 15.96 -10.32 3.47
CA ALA A 221 15.15 -11.52 3.68
C ALA A 221 15.79 -12.53 4.64
N LYS A 222 17.12 -12.71 4.56
CA LYS A 222 17.87 -13.61 5.46
C LYS A 222 17.86 -13.12 6.91
N GLN A 223 18.01 -11.82 7.14
CA GLN A 223 17.94 -11.24 8.48
C GLN A 223 16.51 -11.31 9.03
N ALA A 224 15.51 -11.00 8.20
CA ALA A 224 14.10 -11.08 8.57
C ALA A 224 13.71 -12.50 8.98
N LYS A 225 14.14 -13.52 8.22
CA LYS A 225 13.93 -14.93 8.58
C LYS A 225 14.61 -15.29 9.91
N ALA A 226 15.86 -14.87 10.09
CA ALA A 226 16.59 -15.15 11.34
C ALA A 226 15.96 -14.48 12.57
N ASN A 227 15.29 -13.34 12.37
CA ASN A 227 14.59 -12.58 13.42
C ASN A 227 13.12 -13.02 13.61
N GLY A 228 12.61 -13.97 12.82
CA GLY A 228 11.22 -14.41 12.90
C GLY A 228 10.20 -13.48 12.23
N LEU A 229 10.68 -12.48 11.48
CA LEU A 229 9.79 -11.54 10.78
C LEU A 229 9.14 -12.12 9.52
N ILE A 230 9.73 -13.18 8.95
CA ILE A 230 9.16 -13.99 7.85
C ILE A 230 9.41 -15.46 8.12
N ASP A 231 8.68 -16.33 7.43
CA ASP A 231 8.76 -17.79 7.62
C ASP A 231 9.79 -18.42 6.69
N GLU A 232 9.80 -18.06 5.39
CA GLU A 232 10.68 -18.72 4.43
C GLU A 232 11.14 -17.78 3.31
N ILE A 233 12.24 -18.16 2.66
CA ILE A 233 12.77 -17.51 1.46
C ILE A 233 12.48 -18.42 0.27
N ALA A 234 11.68 -17.93 -0.68
CA ALA A 234 11.26 -18.69 -1.86
C ALA A 234 11.13 -17.79 -3.09
N THR A 235 10.98 -18.39 -4.26
CA THR A 235 10.55 -17.65 -5.45
C THR A 235 9.01 -17.53 -5.46
N TYR A 236 8.49 -16.54 -6.17
CA TYR A 236 7.04 -16.36 -6.32
C TYR A 236 6.37 -17.62 -6.88
N GLN A 237 7.00 -18.23 -7.89
CA GLN A 237 6.49 -19.47 -8.51
C GLN A 237 6.45 -20.64 -7.51
N ASP A 238 7.47 -20.77 -6.64
CA ASP A 238 7.47 -21.83 -5.62
C ASP A 238 6.33 -21.63 -4.62
N VAL A 239 6.05 -20.38 -4.22
CA VAL A 239 4.94 -20.05 -3.30
C VAL A 239 3.59 -20.36 -3.94
N MET A 240 3.38 -19.95 -5.20
CA MET A 240 2.17 -20.31 -5.94
C MET A 240 1.98 -21.84 -6.00
N ASN A 241 3.02 -22.56 -6.39
CA ASN A 241 2.95 -24.03 -6.50
C ASN A 241 2.64 -24.69 -5.14
N GLN A 242 3.24 -24.19 -4.05
CA GLN A 242 2.97 -24.71 -2.71
C GLN A 242 1.55 -24.41 -2.26
N MET A 243 1.05 -23.18 -2.46
CA MET A 243 -0.30 -22.78 -2.10
C MET A 243 -1.35 -23.57 -2.89
N ALA A 244 -1.15 -23.68 -4.21
CA ALA A 244 -2.00 -24.48 -5.09
C ALA A 244 -2.09 -25.95 -4.60
N SER A 245 -0.95 -26.55 -4.31
CA SER A 245 -0.89 -27.95 -3.81
C SER A 245 -1.56 -28.12 -2.44
N GLU A 246 -1.42 -27.13 -1.54
CA GLU A 246 -1.98 -27.23 -0.19
C GLU A 246 -3.50 -27.03 -0.17
N LEU A 247 -4.00 -26.11 -1.00
CA LEU A 247 -5.43 -25.83 -1.10
C LEU A 247 -6.16 -26.74 -2.11
N GLY A 248 -5.42 -27.47 -2.95
CA GLY A 248 -5.98 -28.28 -4.03
C GLY A 248 -6.60 -27.45 -5.16
N VAL A 249 -6.07 -26.25 -5.41
CA VAL A 249 -6.59 -25.26 -6.36
C VAL A 249 -5.46 -24.78 -7.25
N ASP A 250 -5.61 -24.92 -8.56
CA ASP A 250 -4.57 -24.56 -9.52
C ASP A 250 -4.75 -23.16 -10.14
N GLU A 251 -5.96 -22.58 -10.05
CA GLU A 251 -6.30 -21.29 -10.65
C GLU A 251 -5.96 -20.12 -9.71
N PHE A 252 -5.28 -19.11 -10.26
CA PHE A 252 -4.99 -17.84 -9.61
C PHE A 252 -5.65 -16.71 -10.36
N TYR A 253 -6.46 -15.91 -9.66
CA TYR A 253 -7.21 -14.83 -10.26
C TYR A 253 -6.69 -13.46 -9.79
N THR A 254 -6.44 -12.59 -10.76
CA THR A 254 -6.19 -11.17 -10.55
C THR A 254 -7.14 -10.41 -11.46
N PRO A 255 -7.97 -9.50 -10.94
CA PRO A 255 -8.88 -8.72 -11.78
C PRO A 255 -8.07 -7.90 -12.79
N SER A 256 -8.53 -7.91 -14.04
CA SER A 256 -7.96 -7.06 -15.09
C SER A 256 -8.79 -5.80 -15.20
N SER A 257 -8.17 -4.63 -15.07
CA SER A 257 -8.82 -3.42 -15.57
C SER A 257 -8.52 -3.30 -17.08
N GLU A 258 -9.52 -3.06 -17.91
CA GLU A 258 -9.31 -2.68 -19.32
C GLU A 258 -8.47 -1.39 -19.42
N GLU A 259 -8.52 -0.53 -18.40
CA GLU A 259 -7.59 0.58 -18.20
C GLU A 259 -6.13 0.14 -18.22
N SER A 260 -5.77 -1.06 -17.71
CA SER A 260 -4.39 -1.55 -17.74
C SER A 260 -3.90 -1.78 -19.16
N ILE A 261 -4.78 -2.15 -20.09
CA ILE A 261 -4.44 -2.37 -21.50
C ILE A 261 -4.32 -1.02 -22.23
N LEU A 262 -5.27 -0.12 -22.01
CA LEU A 262 -5.24 1.25 -22.54
C LEU A 262 -4.07 2.05 -21.94
N ALA A 263 -3.85 1.99 -20.62
CA ALA A 263 -2.72 2.61 -19.94
C ALA A 263 -1.37 2.06 -20.46
N ALA A 264 -1.25 0.76 -20.73
CA ALA A 264 -0.07 0.19 -21.35
C ALA A 264 0.15 0.69 -22.79
N ILE A 265 -0.90 0.99 -23.53
CA ILE A 265 -0.83 1.59 -24.86
C ILE A 265 -0.43 3.07 -24.76
N PHE A 266 -1.04 3.83 -23.85
CA PHE A 266 -0.76 5.25 -23.65
C PHE A 266 0.62 5.51 -23.00
N SER A 267 1.06 4.69 -22.03
CA SER A 267 2.38 4.82 -21.40
C SER A 267 3.54 4.59 -22.39
N LYS A 268 3.32 3.78 -23.43
CA LYS A 268 4.27 3.67 -24.54
C LYS A 268 4.31 4.92 -25.42
N ALA A 269 3.20 5.62 -25.57
CA ALA A 269 3.13 6.87 -26.34
C ALA A 269 3.70 8.07 -25.54
N GLU A 270 3.51 8.11 -24.25
CA GLU A 270 3.96 9.19 -23.36
C GLU A 270 5.48 9.19 -23.14
N LYS A 271 6.13 8.03 -23.14
CA LYS A 271 7.61 7.91 -23.11
C LYS A 271 8.30 8.56 -24.33
N LEU A 272 7.52 8.99 -25.32
CA LEU A 272 8.00 9.69 -26.53
C LEU A 272 7.93 11.23 -26.40
N VAL A 273 7.33 11.77 -25.32
CA VAL A 273 7.22 13.22 -25.08
C VAL A 273 8.10 13.60 -23.88
N PRO A 274 9.11 14.44 -24.03
CA PRO A 274 9.95 14.87 -22.90
C PRO A 274 9.15 15.74 -21.92
N LYS A 275 9.19 15.37 -20.61
CA LYS A 275 8.56 16.15 -19.52
C LYS A 275 9.22 17.54 -19.43
N SER A 276 8.43 18.58 -19.18
CA SER A 276 8.94 19.93 -18.94
C SER A 276 9.52 20.05 -17.52
N GLU A 277 10.51 20.92 -17.32
CA GLU A 277 11.10 21.18 -15.99
C GLU A 277 10.05 21.58 -14.93
N ALA A 278 8.97 22.26 -15.36
CA ALA A 278 7.87 22.66 -14.48
C ALA A 278 7.02 21.45 -14.02
N GLN A 279 6.86 20.43 -14.86
CA GLN A 279 6.17 19.18 -14.50
C GLN A 279 7.00 18.35 -13.52
N ILE A 280 8.31 18.25 -13.72
CA ILE A 280 9.23 17.56 -12.81
C ILE A 280 9.21 18.22 -11.43
N LEU A 281 9.26 19.58 -11.37
CA LEU A 281 9.20 20.31 -10.11
C LEU A 281 7.86 20.17 -9.39
N LYS A 282 6.75 20.07 -10.13
CA LYS A 282 5.41 19.87 -9.56
C LYS A 282 5.28 18.48 -8.97
N GLU A 283 5.65 17.44 -9.70
CA GLU A 283 5.64 16.04 -9.24
C GLU A 283 6.51 15.87 -7.98
N THR A 284 7.72 16.43 -7.97
CA THR A 284 8.62 16.38 -6.79
C THR A 284 8.07 17.14 -5.58
N ALA A 285 7.23 18.15 -5.78
CA ALA A 285 6.59 18.90 -4.69
C ALA A 285 5.33 18.19 -4.16
N GLU A 286 4.60 17.50 -5.01
CA GLU A 286 3.40 16.73 -4.66
C GLU A 286 3.75 15.41 -3.97
N GLU A 287 4.90 14.78 -4.28
CA GLU A 287 5.39 13.57 -3.60
C GLU A 287 5.80 13.78 -2.13
N LYS A 288 5.84 15.02 -1.63
CA LYS A 288 6.28 15.35 -0.26
C LYS A 288 5.25 16.17 0.50
N GLU A 289 4.08 15.59 0.77
CA GLU A 289 3.15 16.18 1.73
C GLU A 289 3.75 16.12 3.15
N SER A 290 3.98 17.30 3.73
CA SER A 290 4.45 17.42 5.10
C SER A 290 3.28 17.34 6.09
N GLY A 291 3.42 16.57 7.16
CA GLY A 291 2.47 16.53 8.27
C GLY A 291 1.49 15.36 8.28
N VAL A 292 1.64 14.40 7.37
CA VAL A 292 0.92 13.12 7.41
C VAL A 292 1.75 12.09 8.18
N LEU A 293 1.10 11.32 9.05
CA LEU A 293 1.73 10.17 9.71
C LEU A 293 1.93 9.04 8.69
N MET A 294 3.15 8.53 8.61
CA MET A 294 3.54 7.56 7.60
C MET A 294 4.16 6.32 8.22
N TYR A 295 3.73 5.16 7.71
CA TYR A 295 4.51 3.93 7.72
C TYR A 295 5.28 3.87 6.40
N TYR A 296 6.49 4.42 6.39
CA TYR A 296 7.23 4.62 5.15
C TYR A 296 8.74 4.40 5.32
N ALA A 297 9.33 3.66 4.41
CA ALA A 297 10.76 3.40 4.41
C ALA A 297 11.48 4.40 3.48
N GLU A 298 11.79 5.58 4.00
CA GLU A 298 12.38 6.70 3.27
C GLU A 298 13.68 6.34 2.52
N GLN A 299 14.47 5.41 3.08
CA GLN A 299 15.72 4.95 2.49
C GLN A 299 15.55 4.07 1.23
N LEU A 300 14.32 3.75 0.84
CA LEU A 300 14.03 2.91 -0.32
C LEU A 300 13.53 3.70 -1.54
N GLN A 301 13.59 5.03 -1.50
CA GLN A 301 13.26 5.92 -2.62
C GLN A 301 14.39 6.10 -3.62
#